data_48e9457996a82985762445bd08e61405
#
_entry.id   48e9457996a82985762445bd08e61405
#
_cell.length_a   1.000
_cell.length_b   1.000
_cell.length_c   1.000
_cell.angle_alpha   90.00
_cell.angle_beta   90.00
_cell.angle_gamma   90.00
#
_symmetry.space_group_name_H-M   'P 1'
#
loop_
_entity.id
_entity.type
_entity.pdbx_description
1 polymer ?
#
loop_
_entity_poly.entity_id
_entity_poly.type
_entity_poly.pdbx_seq_one_letter_code
_entity_poly.pdbx_strand_id
1 'polypeptide(L)'
;RHHATYILAPRPTDRVVLLVHGYEDNGMGMMHIASIYHHMGFNLLLPDLHAHGRSEGEAVQMGWLDRLDVMRWMEVANSRFGHDGSMRMVLHGVSMGAATVMCVSGETLPSYVKCFVEDCGYTSAWDEFEGELHDRFGLPAFPLLHACSALCRLRYGWSFDEASPLRQVARCHKPM
;
A
#
# COMPACT_ATOMS: atom_id res chain seq x y z
N ARG A 1 3.39 -0.27 16.94
CA ARG A 1 2.03 -0.85 16.96
C ARG A 1 1.25 -0.34 15.76
N HIS A 2 0.58 -1.26 15.01
CA HIS A 2 -0.20 -0.89 13.84
C HIS A 2 -1.69 -1.12 14.09
N HIS A 3 -2.51 -0.32 13.44
CA HIS A 3 -3.97 -0.32 13.56
C HIS A 3 -4.61 -0.65 12.21
N ALA A 4 -5.74 -1.34 12.24
CA ALA A 4 -6.61 -1.52 11.08
C ALA A 4 -8.07 -1.61 11.52
N THR A 5 -8.96 -1.15 10.67
CA THR A 5 -10.40 -1.35 10.79
C THR A 5 -10.82 -2.50 9.88
N TYR A 6 -11.68 -3.38 10.36
CA TYR A 6 -12.33 -4.38 9.51
C TYR A 6 -13.85 -4.26 9.59
N ILE A 7 -14.51 -4.54 8.46
CA ILE A 7 -15.96 -4.50 8.33
C ILE A 7 -16.40 -5.80 7.67
N LEU A 8 -17.31 -6.50 8.31
CA LEU A 8 -17.85 -7.76 7.77
C LEU A 8 -18.85 -7.48 6.66
N ALA A 9 -18.86 -8.32 5.65
CA ALA A 9 -19.90 -8.35 4.63
C ALA A 9 -21.27 -8.65 5.25
N PRO A 10 -22.39 -8.20 4.61
CA PRO A 10 -23.74 -8.45 5.10
C PRO A 10 -24.13 -9.95 5.16
N ARG A 11 -23.42 -10.78 4.40
CA ARG A 11 -23.58 -12.24 4.36
C ARG A 11 -22.21 -12.92 4.40
N PRO A 12 -22.09 -14.13 4.95
CA PRO A 12 -20.85 -14.89 4.92
C PRO A 12 -20.26 -14.99 3.50
N THR A 13 -18.99 -14.71 3.37
CA THR A 13 -18.27 -14.70 2.08
C THR A 13 -16.79 -15.02 2.28
N ASP A 14 -16.18 -15.60 1.27
CA ASP A 14 -14.73 -15.83 1.15
C ASP A 14 -13.97 -14.64 0.49
N ARG A 15 -14.71 -13.62 0.04
CA ARG A 15 -14.16 -12.45 -0.63
C ARG A 15 -13.70 -11.41 0.39
N VAL A 16 -12.45 -10.97 0.26
CA VAL A 16 -11.84 -9.95 1.12
C VAL A 16 -11.19 -8.88 0.24
N VAL A 17 -11.36 -7.62 0.59
CA VAL A 17 -10.57 -6.54 0.04
C VAL A 17 -9.73 -5.89 1.13
N LEU A 18 -8.46 -5.68 0.85
CA LEU A 18 -7.54 -4.89 1.65
C LEU A 18 -7.37 -3.54 0.95
N LEU A 19 -7.80 -2.45 1.61
CA LEU A 19 -7.81 -1.10 1.07
C LEU A 19 -6.67 -0.29 1.69
N VAL A 20 -5.77 0.22 0.85
CA VAL A 20 -4.56 0.93 1.27
C VAL A 20 -4.68 2.41 0.89
N HIS A 21 -4.68 3.27 1.91
CA HIS A 21 -4.88 4.71 1.77
C HIS A 21 -3.63 5.45 1.24
N GLY A 22 -3.82 6.70 0.81
CA GLY A 22 -2.77 7.60 0.34
C GLY A 22 -1.99 8.32 1.45
N TYR A 23 -1.09 9.21 1.04
CA TYR A 23 -0.32 10.06 1.93
C TYR A 23 -1.24 11.00 2.74
N GLU A 24 -0.91 11.23 4.01
CA GLU A 24 -1.69 12.05 4.96
C GLU A 24 -3.16 11.61 5.17
N ASP A 25 -3.52 10.40 4.74
CA ASP A 25 -4.85 9.81 4.93
C ASP A 25 -4.77 8.67 5.99
N ASN A 26 -5.82 7.90 6.11
CA ASN A 26 -5.93 6.75 7.02
C ASN A 26 -6.96 5.73 6.48
N GLY A 27 -7.06 4.56 7.11
CA GLY A 27 -7.97 3.52 6.66
C GLY A 27 -9.42 3.99 6.54
N MET A 28 -9.90 4.86 7.42
CA MET A 28 -11.27 5.38 7.36
C MET A 28 -11.49 6.35 6.19
N GLY A 29 -10.47 7.03 5.70
CA GLY A 29 -10.57 7.86 4.49
C GLY A 29 -10.94 7.07 3.24
N MET A 30 -10.67 5.76 3.25
CA MET A 30 -11.03 4.85 2.15
C MET A 30 -12.53 4.44 2.14
N MET A 31 -13.38 4.98 3.03
CA MET A 31 -14.77 4.54 3.17
C MET A 31 -15.61 4.73 1.90
N HIS A 32 -15.30 5.67 1.05
CA HIS A 32 -15.98 5.87 -0.23
C HIS A 32 -15.78 4.66 -1.17
N ILE A 33 -14.57 4.13 -1.27
CA ILE A 33 -14.26 2.90 -2.02
C ILE A 33 -14.75 1.67 -1.25
N ALA A 34 -14.54 1.64 0.06
CA ALA A 34 -14.96 0.56 0.93
C ALA A 34 -16.47 0.26 0.82
N SER A 35 -17.31 1.30 0.71
CA SER A 35 -18.76 1.13 0.56
C SER A 35 -19.12 0.39 -0.73
N ILE A 36 -18.40 0.60 -1.82
CA ILE A 36 -18.61 -0.11 -3.09
C ILE A 36 -18.33 -1.60 -2.91
N TYR A 37 -17.17 -1.95 -2.35
CA TYR A 37 -16.81 -3.35 -2.10
C TYR A 37 -17.76 -4.02 -1.10
N HIS A 38 -18.21 -3.29 -0.08
CA HIS A 38 -19.18 -3.80 0.88
C HIS A 38 -20.52 -4.15 0.22
N HIS A 39 -21.03 -3.28 -0.65
CA HIS A 39 -22.24 -3.56 -1.45
C HIS A 39 -22.05 -4.76 -2.39
N MET A 40 -20.84 -4.98 -2.89
CA MET A 40 -20.49 -6.16 -3.68
C MET A 40 -20.33 -7.43 -2.81
N GLY A 41 -20.46 -7.34 -1.50
CA GLY A 41 -20.39 -8.46 -0.56
C GLY A 41 -18.96 -8.90 -0.23
N PHE A 42 -18.02 -7.97 -0.10
CA PHE A 42 -16.67 -8.23 0.40
C PHE A 42 -16.57 -7.96 1.90
N ASN A 43 -15.80 -8.77 2.62
CA ASN A 43 -15.22 -8.38 3.89
C ASN A 43 -14.12 -7.35 3.62
N LEU A 44 -14.03 -6.32 4.46
CA LEU A 44 -13.11 -5.21 4.27
C LEU A 44 -12.05 -5.21 5.37
N LEU A 45 -10.80 -4.92 4.99
CA LEU A 45 -9.70 -4.62 5.89
C LEU A 45 -9.06 -3.30 5.44
N LEU A 46 -9.06 -2.31 6.34
CA LEU A 46 -8.57 -0.96 6.10
C LEU A 46 -7.45 -0.66 7.10
N PRO A 47 -6.19 -0.98 6.81
CA PRO A 47 -5.09 -0.63 7.68
C PRO A 47 -4.78 0.86 7.63
N ASP A 48 -4.34 1.40 8.76
CA ASP A 48 -3.58 2.63 8.81
C ASP A 48 -2.11 2.28 8.54
N LEU A 49 -1.51 2.87 7.53
CA LEU A 49 -0.10 2.65 7.18
C LEU A 49 0.82 3.17 8.29
N HIS A 50 2.10 2.80 8.25
CA HIS A 50 3.11 3.27 9.18
C HIS A 50 3.13 4.81 9.25
N ALA A 51 3.21 5.38 10.45
CA ALA A 51 3.16 6.82 10.71
C ALA A 51 1.87 7.54 10.25
N HIS A 52 0.77 6.81 9.99
CA HIS A 52 -0.52 7.39 9.62
C HIS A 52 -1.65 6.92 10.55
N GLY A 53 -2.70 7.74 10.61
CA GLY A 53 -3.90 7.42 11.36
C GLY A 53 -3.61 7.10 12.84
N ARG A 54 -3.95 5.89 13.26
CA ARG A 54 -3.72 5.35 14.61
C ARG A 54 -2.51 4.41 14.70
N SER A 55 -1.82 4.20 13.60
CA SER A 55 -0.57 3.43 13.56
C SER A 55 0.60 4.27 14.03
N GLU A 56 1.49 3.65 14.83
CA GLU A 56 2.73 4.28 15.26
C GLU A 56 3.73 4.36 14.10
N GLY A 57 4.69 5.28 14.21
CA GLY A 57 5.78 5.44 13.25
C GLY A 57 6.40 6.81 13.35
N GLU A 58 7.66 6.93 12.93
CA GLU A 58 8.41 8.19 12.96
C GLU A 58 8.57 8.84 11.58
N ALA A 59 8.39 8.07 10.52
CA ALA A 59 8.59 8.54 9.15
C ALA A 59 7.72 7.78 8.16
N VAL A 60 7.21 8.49 7.16
CA VAL A 60 6.48 7.90 6.03
C VAL A 60 7.43 7.08 5.17
N GLN A 61 7.00 5.91 4.74
CA GLN A 61 7.85 4.92 4.05
C GLN A 61 7.61 4.86 2.53
N MET A 62 6.76 5.76 2.01
CA MET A 62 6.47 5.92 0.59
C MET A 62 6.15 4.59 -0.12
N GLY A 63 5.35 3.74 0.52
CA GLY A 63 4.95 2.45 -0.02
C GLY A 63 6.04 1.36 0.01
N TRP A 64 7.32 1.71 0.17
CA TRP A 64 8.42 0.75 0.05
C TRP A 64 8.48 -0.23 1.22
N LEU A 65 8.63 0.25 2.45
CA LEU A 65 8.57 -0.63 3.62
C LEU A 65 7.13 -0.94 4.02
N ASP A 66 6.18 -0.05 3.73
CA ASP A 66 4.74 -0.27 3.95
C ASP A 66 4.24 -1.56 3.29
N ARG A 67 4.86 -1.99 2.15
CA ARG A 67 4.53 -3.27 1.51
C ARG A 67 4.68 -4.46 2.45
N LEU A 68 5.66 -4.42 3.35
CA LEU A 68 5.90 -5.50 4.32
C LEU A 68 4.78 -5.53 5.37
N ASP A 69 4.32 -4.36 5.82
CA ASP A 69 3.20 -4.25 6.74
C ASP A 69 1.90 -4.71 6.08
N VAL A 70 1.68 -4.34 4.80
CA VAL A 70 0.52 -4.81 4.03
C VAL A 70 0.55 -6.34 3.88
N MET A 71 1.71 -6.94 3.63
CA MET A 71 1.84 -8.40 3.60
C MET A 71 1.48 -9.05 4.95
N ARG A 72 1.86 -8.43 6.08
CA ARG A 72 1.41 -8.86 7.41
C ARG A 72 -0.10 -8.74 7.60
N TRP A 73 -0.70 -7.65 7.12
CA TRP A 73 -2.15 -7.50 7.13
C TRP A 73 -2.87 -8.54 6.28
N MET A 74 -2.27 -8.99 5.16
CA MET A 74 -2.79 -10.11 4.37
C MET A 74 -2.83 -11.41 5.20
N GLU A 75 -1.78 -11.69 5.99
CA GLU A 75 -1.74 -12.84 6.90
C GLU A 75 -2.82 -12.75 7.99
N VAL A 76 -3.00 -11.55 8.57
CA VAL A 76 -4.06 -11.29 9.56
C VAL A 76 -5.45 -11.50 8.95
N ALA A 77 -5.67 -11.01 7.73
CA ALA A 77 -6.93 -11.23 7.01
C ALA A 77 -7.16 -12.74 6.74
N ASN A 78 -6.11 -13.45 6.33
CA ASN A 78 -6.22 -14.89 6.10
C ASN A 78 -6.55 -15.67 7.38
N SER A 79 -5.94 -15.32 8.51
CA SER A 79 -6.29 -15.96 9.80
C SER A 79 -7.71 -15.67 10.24
N ARG A 80 -8.27 -14.53 9.86
CA ARG A 80 -9.61 -14.10 10.29
C ARG A 80 -10.72 -14.54 9.35
N PHE A 81 -10.47 -14.53 8.05
CA PHE A 81 -11.48 -14.76 7.00
C PHE A 81 -11.20 -16.01 6.14
N GLY A 82 -10.00 -16.58 6.26
CA GLY A 82 -9.51 -17.65 5.37
C GLY A 82 -9.85 -19.05 5.87
N HIS A 83 -11.07 -19.26 6.40
CA HIS A 83 -11.50 -20.59 6.77
C HIS A 83 -11.43 -21.54 5.56
N ASP A 84 -10.84 -22.72 5.75
CA ASP A 84 -10.71 -23.79 4.76
C ASP A 84 -9.86 -23.44 3.49
N GLY A 85 -9.05 -22.37 3.55
CA GLY A 85 -8.19 -21.99 2.42
C GLY A 85 -8.93 -21.42 1.21
N SER A 86 -10.21 -21.10 1.34
CA SER A 86 -11.06 -20.61 0.24
C SER A 86 -10.96 -19.10 -0.02
N MET A 87 -10.30 -18.34 0.87
CA MET A 87 -10.24 -16.88 0.77
C MET A 87 -9.76 -16.40 -0.61
N ARG A 88 -10.42 -15.35 -1.11
CA ARG A 88 -10.08 -14.64 -2.33
C ARG A 88 -9.88 -13.15 -2.00
N MET A 89 -8.64 -12.69 -2.07
CA MET A 89 -8.27 -11.33 -1.68
C MET A 89 -7.98 -10.47 -2.91
N VAL A 90 -8.50 -9.25 -2.86
CA VAL A 90 -8.13 -8.12 -3.71
C VAL A 90 -7.36 -7.12 -2.86
N LEU A 91 -6.27 -6.57 -3.39
CA LEU A 91 -5.60 -5.41 -2.81
C LEU A 91 -5.94 -4.20 -3.68
N HIS A 92 -6.45 -3.14 -3.06
CA HIS A 92 -6.76 -1.90 -3.75
C HIS A 92 -6.10 -0.74 -3.00
N GLY A 93 -5.27 0.02 -3.69
CA GLY A 93 -4.57 1.18 -3.16
C GLY A 93 -4.85 2.45 -3.95
N VAL A 94 -4.81 3.59 -3.27
CA VAL A 94 -4.97 4.92 -3.86
C VAL A 94 -3.70 5.74 -3.61
N SER A 95 -3.16 6.41 -4.63
CA SER A 95 -1.99 7.30 -4.53
C SER A 95 -0.78 6.55 -3.93
N MET A 96 -0.23 6.97 -2.79
CA MET A 96 0.82 6.24 -2.07
C MET A 96 0.40 4.80 -1.71
N GLY A 97 -0.89 4.58 -1.43
CA GLY A 97 -1.44 3.24 -1.24
C GLY A 97 -1.40 2.40 -2.52
N ALA A 98 -1.63 3.02 -3.68
CA ALA A 98 -1.47 2.37 -4.98
C ALA A 98 0.00 1.96 -5.22
N ALA A 99 0.94 2.86 -4.97
CA ALA A 99 2.37 2.53 -5.01
C ALA A 99 2.72 1.39 -4.05
N THR A 100 2.10 1.36 -2.86
CA THR A 100 2.28 0.28 -1.88
C THR A 100 1.80 -1.06 -2.44
N VAL A 101 0.59 -1.14 -3.01
CA VAL A 101 0.08 -2.42 -3.56
C VAL A 101 0.84 -2.85 -4.82
N MET A 102 1.33 -1.90 -5.62
CA MET A 102 2.27 -2.18 -6.72
C MET A 102 3.57 -2.78 -6.18
N CYS A 103 4.12 -2.25 -5.09
CA CYS A 103 5.29 -2.83 -4.43
C CYS A 103 5.02 -4.26 -3.90
N VAL A 104 3.85 -4.50 -3.31
CA VAL A 104 3.43 -5.84 -2.88
C VAL A 104 3.34 -6.80 -4.06
N SER A 105 2.87 -6.34 -5.22
CA SER A 105 2.63 -7.20 -6.38
C SER A 105 3.87 -7.92 -6.91
N GLY A 106 5.05 -7.37 -6.67
CA GLY A 106 6.34 -7.96 -7.06
C GLY A 106 6.93 -8.96 -6.06
N GLU A 107 6.28 -9.15 -4.92
CA GLU A 107 6.72 -10.09 -3.89
C GLU A 107 6.18 -11.52 -4.14
N THR A 108 6.69 -12.50 -3.40
CA THR A 108 6.13 -13.86 -3.42
C THR A 108 4.80 -13.88 -2.69
N LEU A 109 3.72 -14.07 -3.42
CA LEU A 109 2.37 -13.91 -2.90
C LEU A 109 1.64 -15.25 -2.71
N PRO A 110 0.86 -15.38 -1.63
CA PRO A 110 -0.02 -16.50 -1.42
C PRO A 110 -1.07 -16.66 -2.53
N SER A 111 -1.54 -17.88 -2.74
CA SER A 111 -2.52 -18.21 -3.79
C SER A 111 -3.89 -17.55 -3.60
N TYR A 112 -4.22 -17.14 -2.37
CA TYR A 112 -5.46 -16.44 -2.08
C TYR A 112 -5.51 -14.99 -2.58
N VAL A 113 -4.37 -14.34 -2.85
CA VAL A 113 -4.32 -13.03 -3.52
C VAL A 113 -4.67 -13.23 -4.99
N LYS A 114 -5.71 -12.58 -5.49
CA LYS A 114 -6.25 -12.80 -6.84
C LYS A 114 -5.90 -11.69 -7.82
N CYS A 115 -6.01 -10.45 -7.39
CA CYS A 115 -5.70 -9.29 -8.24
C CYS A 115 -5.38 -8.06 -7.41
N PHE A 116 -4.88 -7.04 -8.11
CA PHE A 116 -4.61 -5.73 -7.58
C PHE A 116 -5.46 -4.69 -8.29
N VAL A 117 -5.74 -3.58 -7.60
CA VAL A 117 -6.30 -2.37 -8.18
C VAL A 117 -5.40 -1.23 -7.73
N GLU A 118 -4.82 -0.57 -8.68
CA GLU A 118 -3.93 0.59 -8.53
C GLU A 118 -4.70 1.83 -9.02
N ASP A 119 -4.84 2.82 -8.17
CA ASP A 119 -5.50 4.08 -8.50
C ASP A 119 -4.54 5.23 -8.24
N CYS A 120 -4.02 5.83 -9.33
CA CYS A 120 -3.10 6.98 -9.37
C CYS A 120 -1.80 6.80 -8.55
N GLY A 121 -1.16 5.62 -8.63
CA GLY A 121 0.16 5.39 -8.05
C GLY A 121 1.30 6.04 -8.85
N TYR A 122 2.47 6.14 -8.25
CA TYR A 122 3.68 6.68 -8.88
C TYR A 122 4.66 5.58 -9.30
N THR A 123 5.60 5.93 -10.18
CA THR A 123 6.59 5.02 -10.76
C THR A 123 7.74 4.69 -9.80
N SER A 124 8.18 5.68 -9.02
CA SER A 124 9.20 5.54 -7.97
C SER A 124 9.06 6.67 -6.94
N ALA A 125 9.58 6.44 -5.74
CA ALA A 125 9.67 7.50 -4.74
C ALA A 125 10.61 8.63 -5.22
N TRP A 126 11.60 8.30 -6.05
CA TRP A 126 12.46 9.30 -6.67
C TRP A 126 11.67 10.24 -7.57
N ASP A 127 10.92 9.70 -8.54
CA ASP A 127 10.16 10.50 -9.50
C ASP A 127 9.10 11.36 -8.80
N GLU A 128 8.46 10.82 -7.77
CA GLU A 128 7.48 11.54 -6.96
C GLU A 128 8.10 12.74 -6.26
N PHE A 129 9.23 12.54 -5.57
CA PHE A 129 9.92 13.63 -4.89
C PHE A 129 10.58 14.63 -5.84
N GLU A 130 11.08 14.19 -7.00
CA GLU A 130 11.64 15.08 -8.01
C GLU A 130 10.55 15.99 -8.61
N GLY A 131 9.38 15.41 -8.92
CA GLY A 131 8.22 16.17 -9.39
C GLY A 131 7.76 17.20 -8.37
N GLU A 132 7.56 16.79 -7.12
CA GLU A 132 7.17 17.70 -6.03
C GLU A 132 8.21 18.81 -5.78
N LEU A 133 9.50 18.49 -5.84
CA LEU A 133 10.57 19.46 -5.66
C LEU A 133 10.58 20.51 -6.79
N HIS A 134 10.40 20.06 -8.03
CA HIS A 134 10.31 20.92 -9.18
C HIS A 134 9.06 21.79 -9.17
N ASP A 135 7.89 21.19 -8.95
CA ASP A 135 6.59 21.86 -9.11
C ASP A 135 6.32 22.87 -7.99
N ARG A 136 6.74 22.57 -6.77
CA ARG A 136 6.52 23.48 -5.62
C ARG A 136 7.61 24.52 -5.43
N PHE A 137 8.86 24.17 -5.76
CA PHE A 137 10.00 25.02 -5.43
C PHE A 137 10.84 25.44 -6.65
N GLY A 138 10.59 24.88 -7.83
CA GLY A 138 11.38 25.14 -9.03
C GLY A 138 12.84 24.67 -8.92
N LEU A 139 13.13 23.72 -8.02
CA LEU A 139 14.48 23.26 -7.73
C LEU A 139 14.82 21.98 -8.49
N PRO A 140 16.10 21.83 -8.94
CA PRO A 140 16.56 20.58 -9.54
C PRO A 140 16.78 19.49 -8.46
N ALA A 141 16.75 18.23 -8.88
CA ALA A 141 17.01 17.08 -8.00
C ALA A 141 18.40 17.15 -7.32
N PHE A 142 19.43 17.56 -8.07
CA PHE A 142 20.78 17.72 -7.51
C PHE A 142 21.00 19.12 -6.93
N PRO A 143 21.61 19.25 -5.76
CA PRO A 143 22.14 18.16 -4.90
C PRO A 143 21.14 17.66 -3.84
N LEU A 144 20.00 18.33 -3.67
CA LEU A 144 19.12 18.17 -2.51
C LEU A 144 18.52 16.76 -2.43
N LEU A 145 17.89 16.29 -3.51
CA LEU A 145 17.21 15.00 -3.51
C LEU A 145 18.22 13.84 -3.32
N HIS A 146 19.44 13.97 -3.89
CA HIS A 146 20.52 13.00 -3.68
C HIS A 146 20.95 12.92 -2.21
N ALA A 147 21.10 14.08 -1.56
CA ALA A 147 21.44 14.13 -0.14
C ALA A 147 20.32 13.54 0.73
N CYS A 148 19.05 13.86 0.44
CA CYS A 148 17.90 13.30 1.14
C CYS A 148 17.81 11.78 0.97
N SER A 149 17.99 11.26 -0.23
CA SER A 149 17.99 9.83 -0.51
C SER A 149 19.13 9.09 0.24
N ALA A 150 20.33 9.68 0.26
CA ALA A 150 21.47 9.13 1.01
C ALA A 150 21.20 9.11 2.53
N LEU A 151 20.60 10.19 3.06
CA LEU A 151 20.21 10.27 4.48
C LEU A 151 19.11 9.27 4.82
N CYS A 152 18.12 9.10 3.95
CA CYS A 152 17.07 8.10 4.09
C CYS A 152 17.67 6.69 4.18
N ARG A 153 18.61 6.38 3.30
CA ARG A 153 19.32 5.10 3.32
C ARG A 153 20.11 4.88 4.62
N LEU A 154 20.78 5.92 5.11
CA LEU A 154 21.54 5.83 6.35
C LEU A 154 20.63 5.62 7.58
N ARG A 155 19.50 6.32 7.62
CA ARG A 155 18.61 6.34 8.79
C ARG A 155 17.56 5.24 8.79
N TYR A 156 17.01 4.91 7.62
CA TYR A 156 15.85 4.02 7.48
C TYR A 156 16.14 2.74 6.67
N GLY A 157 17.35 2.62 6.11
CA GLY A 157 17.81 1.42 5.43
C GLY A 157 17.34 1.27 3.98
N TRP A 158 16.71 2.29 3.37
CA TRP A 158 16.27 2.28 1.97
C TRP A 158 16.52 3.63 1.29
N SER A 159 16.64 3.62 -0.03
CA SER A 159 16.84 4.82 -0.84
C SER A 159 15.66 5.08 -1.78
N PHE A 160 15.52 6.32 -2.23
CA PHE A 160 14.43 6.71 -3.13
C PHE A 160 14.46 5.95 -4.47
N ASP A 161 15.64 5.65 -4.99
CA ASP A 161 15.81 4.82 -6.19
C ASP A 161 15.38 3.36 -6.01
N GLU A 162 15.55 2.84 -4.78
CA GLU A 162 15.19 1.47 -4.44
C GLU A 162 13.68 1.29 -4.38
N ALA A 163 12.98 2.31 -3.92
CA ALA A 163 11.52 2.35 -3.80
C ALA A 163 10.87 2.61 -5.17
N SER A 164 10.79 1.56 -5.99
CA SER A 164 10.22 1.64 -7.33
C SER A 164 9.06 0.66 -7.54
N PRO A 165 7.81 1.13 -7.37
CA PRO A 165 6.61 0.39 -7.75
C PRO A 165 6.67 -0.18 -9.16
N LEU A 166 7.15 0.60 -10.14
CA LEU A 166 7.27 0.18 -11.53
C LEU A 166 8.14 -1.08 -11.70
N ARG A 167 9.28 -1.15 -11.00
CA ARG A 167 10.14 -2.34 -11.01
C ARG A 167 9.48 -3.56 -10.36
N GLN A 168 8.64 -3.35 -9.38
CA GLN A 168 7.89 -4.41 -8.71
C GLN A 168 6.74 -4.93 -9.59
N VAL A 169 6.00 -4.05 -10.26
CA VAL A 169 4.94 -4.45 -11.20
C VAL A 169 5.50 -5.31 -12.34
N ALA A 170 6.71 -5.03 -12.82
CA ALA A 170 7.35 -5.86 -13.85
C ALA A 170 7.55 -7.33 -13.41
N ARG A 171 7.47 -7.62 -12.12
CA ARG A 171 7.57 -8.97 -11.52
C ARG A 171 6.21 -9.55 -11.16
N CYS A 172 5.14 -8.78 -11.35
CA CYS A 172 3.78 -9.21 -11.02
C CYS A 172 3.29 -10.26 -12.01
N HIS A 173 2.72 -11.36 -11.50
CA HIS A 173 2.13 -12.43 -12.29
C HIS A 173 0.60 -12.55 -12.10
N LYS A 174 -0.02 -11.55 -11.48
CA LYS A 174 -1.46 -11.51 -11.20
C LYS A 174 -2.10 -10.34 -11.94
N PRO A 175 -3.40 -10.39 -12.23
CA PRO A 175 -4.12 -9.25 -12.82
C PRO A 175 -3.96 -7.97 -11.96
N MET A 176 -3.76 -6.85 -12.66
CA MET A 176 -3.74 -5.51 -12.08
C MET A 176 -4.64 -4.60 -12.92
#